data_4e0532d5d747c66693d5650c23cd1afe
#
_entry.id   4e0532d5d747c66693d5650c23cd1afe
#
_cell.length_a   1.000
_cell.length_b   1.000
_cell.length_c   1.000
_cell.angle_alpha   90.00
_cell.angle_beta   90.00
_cell.angle_gamma   90.00
#
_symmetry.space_group_name_H-M   'P 1'
#
loop_
_entity.id
_entity.type
_entity.pdbx_description
1 polymer ?
#
loop_
_entity_poly.entity_id
_entity_poly.type
_entity_poly.pdbx_seq_one_letter_code
_entity_poly.pdbx_strand_id
1 'polypeptide(L)'
;MFQQSIVLDPALKVAPLALTVVIPTFNEAGNIEPLLERIGIALMGVEWEAIFVDDGSSDGTPELVTEIAQSDRRVRLLRRIGRRGLSSAVVEGALASTAPVIAVIDADLQHDEKILPDLYRAVTEGKELAIGTRYAANGSTGEWDAGRLKISRFATALAAPIMKTPLSDPMSGFFAVRRDILLEAAPHLSSVGYKILLDLVASAPRALSVAEVGYTFGTRQHGESKLDQTVALEYLELLLDKTLGRFIPVKLILFGAVGMIGVAVHLSLLKLLLSAASFDFASAQAGAVIGAMTFNFAMNNRFTYRDRQLKGAAWIKGLASFMLVCSVGAIANVGIGSLVYARVAEWWLAGIAGAVVGSVWNYVASGWLTWTRK
;
A
#
# COMPACT_ATOMS: atom_id res chain seq x y z
N MET A 1 8.38 -10.58 -47.44
CA MET A 1 7.11 -9.88 -47.19
C MET A 1 6.02 -10.93 -47.10
N PHE A 2 5.85 -11.56 -45.94
CA PHE A 2 4.83 -12.59 -45.71
C PHE A 2 3.70 -11.99 -44.90
N GLN A 3 2.68 -11.51 -45.60
CA GLN A 3 1.40 -11.16 -44.99
C GLN A 3 0.54 -12.45 -44.96
N GLN A 4 0.78 -13.32 -43.98
CA GLN A 4 -0.19 -14.38 -43.66
C GLN A 4 -1.32 -13.77 -42.86
N SER A 5 -2.45 -13.57 -43.49
CA SER A 5 -3.70 -13.29 -42.82
C SER A 5 -4.04 -14.51 -41.97
N ILE A 6 -4.03 -14.34 -40.63
CA ILE A 6 -4.53 -15.35 -39.71
C ILE A 6 -6.05 -15.45 -39.96
N VAL A 7 -6.47 -16.45 -40.69
CA VAL A 7 -7.88 -16.80 -40.84
C VAL A 7 -8.28 -17.51 -39.56
N LEU A 8 -8.93 -16.76 -38.65
CA LEU A 8 -9.55 -17.36 -37.47
C LEU A 8 -10.70 -18.27 -37.93
N ASP A 9 -10.65 -19.52 -37.55
CA ASP A 9 -11.72 -20.49 -37.81
C ASP A 9 -13.05 -19.96 -37.23
N PRO A 10 -14.10 -19.75 -38.06
CA PRO A 10 -15.40 -19.26 -37.56
C PRO A 10 -16.08 -20.21 -36.55
N ALA A 11 -15.63 -21.47 -36.48
CA ALA A 11 -16.15 -22.47 -35.51
C ALA A 11 -15.59 -22.24 -34.09
N LEU A 12 -14.53 -21.43 -33.91
CA LEU A 12 -13.93 -21.08 -32.63
C LEU A 12 -14.49 -19.73 -32.07
N LYS A 13 -15.79 -19.50 -32.19
CA LYS A 13 -16.46 -18.41 -31.48
C LYS A 13 -16.54 -18.78 -29.98
N VAL A 14 -15.44 -18.59 -29.25
CA VAL A 14 -15.48 -18.50 -27.81
C VAL A 14 -16.24 -17.21 -27.48
N ALA A 15 -17.25 -17.30 -26.63
CA ALA A 15 -17.97 -16.11 -26.18
C ALA A 15 -16.94 -15.10 -25.59
N PRO A 16 -17.07 -13.80 -25.89
CA PRO A 16 -16.12 -12.84 -25.36
C PRO A 16 -16.18 -12.82 -23.85
N LEU A 17 -15.00 -12.83 -23.21
CA LEU A 17 -14.86 -12.73 -21.77
C LEU A 17 -15.56 -11.46 -21.26
N ALA A 18 -16.48 -11.61 -20.31
CA ALA A 18 -17.32 -10.54 -19.80
C ALA A 18 -16.81 -9.97 -18.47
N LEU A 19 -16.24 -10.83 -17.62
CA LEU A 19 -15.79 -10.49 -16.28
C LEU A 19 -14.49 -11.20 -15.94
N THR A 20 -13.54 -10.47 -15.37
CA THR A 20 -12.37 -11.06 -14.70
C THR A 20 -12.47 -10.81 -13.20
N VAL A 21 -12.38 -11.86 -12.42
CA VAL A 21 -12.24 -11.80 -10.96
C VAL A 21 -10.76 -11.86 -10.61
N VAL A 22 -10.20 -10.77 -10.14
CA VAL A 22 -8.81 -10.68 -9.66
C VAL A 22 -8.76 -11.03 -8.18
N ILE A 23 -7.96 -12.01 -7.83
CA ILE A 23 -7.88 -12.59 -6.48
C ILE A 23 -6.42 -12.52 -6.01
N PRO A 24 -6.03 -11.48 -5.25
CA PRO A 24 -4.70 -11.44 -4.64
C PRO A 24 -4.55 -12.55 -3.61
N THR A 25 -3.43 -13.28 -3.66
CA THR A 25 -3.15 -14.40 -2.75
C THR A 25 -1.78 -14.31 -2.10
N PHE A 26 -1.73 -14.69 -0.84
CA PHE A 26 -0.49 -14.93 -0.08
C PHE A 26 -0.74 -15.89 1.06
N ASN A 27 -0.33 -17.16 0.91
CA ASN A 27 -0.57 -18.28 1.81
C ASN A 27 -2.07 -18.50 2.07
N GLU A 28 -2.79 -18.88 1.01
CA GLU A 28 -4.24 -19.07 1.02
C GLU A 28 -4.67 -20.44 0.47
N ALA A 29 -3.77 -21.46 0.46
CA ALA A 29 -4.02 -22.77 -0.16
C ALA A 29 -5.36 -23.41 0.26
N GLY A 30 -5.72 -23.34 1.55
CA GLY A 30 -6.97 -23.93 2.05
C GLY A 30 -8.25 -23.20 1.63
N ASN A 31 -8.13 -22.00 1.05
CA ASN A 31 -9.28 -21.18 0.64
C ASN A 31 -9.54 -21.21 -0.86
N ILE A 32 -8.60 -21.69 -1.68
CA ILE A 32 -8.65 -21.58 -3.16
C ILE A 32 -9.84 -22.35 -3.74
N GLU A 33 -9.96 -23.66 -3.47
CA GLU A 33 -11.03 -24.49 -4.01
C GLU A 33 -12.42 -24.04 -3.55
N PRO A 34 -12.66 -23.80 -2.23
CA PRO A 34 -13.95 -23.31 -1.77
C PRO A 34 -14.34 -21.96 -2.38
N LEU A 35 -13.37 -21.06 -2.58
CA LEU A 35 -13.63 -19.76 -3.21
C LEU A 35 -14.03 -19.92 -4.68
N LEU A 36 -13.31 -20.73 -5.43
CA LEU A 36 -13.63 -21.00 -6.84
C LEU A 36 -15.00 -21.64 -7.02
N GLU A 37 -15.36 -22.60 -6.17
CA GLU A 37 -16.68 -23.22 -6.19
C GLU A 37 -17.77 -22.17 -5.98
N ARG A 38 -17.65 -21.32 -4.97
CA ARG A 38 -18.63 -20.27 -4.65
C ARG A 38 -18.72 -19.22 -5.76
N ILE A 39 -17.59 -18.76 -6.32
CA ILE A 39 -17.58 -17.87 -7.48
C ILE A 39 -18.26 -18.52 -8.68
N GLY A 40 -17.98 -19.81 -8.96
CA GLY A 40 -18.58 -20.55 -10.06
C GLY A 40 -20.10 -20.65 -9.94
N ILE A 41 -20.61 -20.86 -8.73
CA ILE A 41 -22.06 -20.88 -8.46
C ILE A 41 -22.65 -19.47 -8.62
N ALA A 42 -22.01 -18.44 -8.06
CA ALA A 42 -22.50 -17.07 -8.10
C ALA A 42 -22.55 -16.52 -9.54
N LEU A 43 -21.55 -16.81 -10.36
CA LEU A 43 -21.42 -16.30 -11.73
C LEU A 43 -21.97 -17.27 -12.79
N MET A 44 -22.89 -18.14 -12.43
CA MET A 44 -23.54 -19.03 -13.38
C MET A 44 -24.23 -18.23 -14.51
N GLY A 45 -23.89 -18.53 -15.76
CA GLY A 45 -24.41 -17.82 -16.94
C GLY A 45 -23.65 -16.54 -17.33
N VAL A 46 -22.56 -16.20 -16.63
CA VAL A 46 -21.63 -15.15 -17.02
C VAL A 46 -20.35 -15.77 -17.60
N GLU A 47 -19.81 -15.21 -18.67
CA GLU A 47 -18.49 -15.60 -19.18
C GLU A 47 -17.40 -14.93 -18.35
N TRP A 48 -16.78 -15.67 -17.45
CA TRP A 48 -15.80 -15.13 -16.49
C TRP A 48 -14.50 -15.93 -16.42
N GLU A 49 -13.46 -15.27 -15.96
CA GLU A 49 -12.20 -15.90 -15.55
C GLU A 49 -11.81 -15.44 -14.13
N ALA A 50 -11.00 -16.25 -13.44
CA ALA A 50 -10.33 -15.89 -12.19
C ALA A 50 -8.83 -15.79 -12.43
N ILE A 51 -8.22 -14.66 -12.06
CA ILE A 51 -6.77 -14.47 -12.06
C ILE A 51 -6.30 -14.40 -10.60
N PHE A 52 -5.68 -15.48 -10.14
CA PHE A 52 -4.98 -15.52 -8.86
C PHE A 52 -3.63 -14.83 -9.01
N VAL A 53 -3.41 -13.78 -8.22
CA VAL A 53 -2.15 -13.03 -8.23
C VAL A 53 -1.38 -13.33 -6.96
N ASP A 54 -0.39 -14.23 -7.07
CA ASP A 54 0.33 -14.78 -5.94
C ASP A 54 1.60 -13.98 -5.59
N ASP A 55 1.69 -13.55 -4.34
CA ASP A 55 2.78 -12.74 -3.79
C ASP A 55 3.95 -13.56 -3.21
N GLY A 56 4.21 -14.74 -3.77
CA GLY A 56 5.28 -15.63 -3.34
C GLY A 56 4.89 -16.44 -2.10
N SER A 57 3.73 -17.11 -2.17
CA SER A 57 3.29 -18.07 -1.16
C SER A 57 4.25 -19.24 -1.02
N SER A 58 4.31 -19.81 0.18
CA SER A 58 5.15 -20.95 0.53
C SER A 58 4.36 -22.15 1.07
N ASP A 59 3.03 -22.06 1.08
CA ASP A 59 2.11 -23.06 1.62
C ASP A 59 1.50 -23.98 0.56
N GLY A 60 1.97 -23.92 -0.69
CA GLY A 60 1.43 -24.70 -1.80
C GLY A 60 0.33 -23.99 -2.62
N THR A 61 -0.01 -22.73 -2.29
CA THR A 61 -1.00 -21.95 -3.04
C THR A 61 -0.73 -21.90 -4.56
N PRO A 62 0.51 -21.53 -5.03
CA PRO A 62 0.76 -21.45 -6.47
C PRO A 62 0.67 -22.81 -7.18
N GLU A 63 1.11 -23.87 -6.53
CA GLU A 63 1.10 -25.22 -7.05
C GLU A 63 -0.37 -25.69 -7.23
N LEU A 64 -1.22 -25.48 -6.23
CA LEU A 64 -2.64 -25.79 -6.27
C LEU A 64 -3.38 -25.04 -7.39
N VAL A 65 -3.17 -23.71 -7.48
CA VAL A 65 -3.79 -22.90 -8.55
C VAL A 65 -3.33 -23.36 -9.93
N THR A 66 -2.03 -23.75 -10.07
CA THR A 66 -1.49 -24.28 -11.33
C THR A 66 -2.16 -25.61 -11.71
N GLU A 67 -2.39 -26.50 -10.76
CA GLU A 67 -3.10 -27.78 -10.97
C GLU A 67 -4.54 -27.55 -11.43
N ILE A 68 -5.27 -26.66 -10.75
CA ILE A 68 -6.64 -26.32 -11.12
C ILE A 68 -6.69 -25.72 -12.54
N ALA A 69 -5.75 -24.83 -12.88
CA ALA A 69 -5.67 -24.21 -14.20
C ALA A 69 -5.43 -25.20 -15.36
N GLN A 70 -4.90 -26.39 -15.09
CA GLN A 70 -4.78 -27.46 -16.10
C GLN A 70 -6.13 -28.09 -16.46
N SER A 71 -7.08 -28.08 -15.52
CA SER A 71 -8.42 -28.68 -15.69
C SER A 71 -9.50 -27.63 -15.97
N ASP A 72 -9.37 -26.41 -15.44
CA ASP A 72 -10.33 -25.32 -15.63
C ASP A 72 -9.68 -24.11 -16.32
N ARG A 73 -10.03 -23.90 -17.60
CA ARG A 73 -9.51 -22.81 -18.43
C ARG A 73 -9.90 -21.41 -17.94
N ARG A 74 -10.85 -21.31 -17.03
CA ARG A 74 -11.24 -20.04 -16.41
C ARG A 74 -10.23 -19.59 -15.35
N VAL A 75 -9.39 -20.49 -14.85
CA VAL A 75 -8.43 -20.21 -13.78
C VAL A 75 -7.05 -19.90 -14.34
N ARG A 76 -6.46 -18.81 -13.87
CA ARG A 76 -5.12 -18.40 -14.25
C ARG A 76 -4.32 -18.01 -13.03
N LEU A 77 -3.01 -18.33 -13.04
CA LEU A 77 -2.05 -17.91 -12.03
C LEU A 77 -1.12 -16.83 -12.60
N LEU A 78 -0.99 -15.72 -11.87
CA LEU A 78 0.04 -14.73 -12.07
C LEU A 78 0.98 -14.74 -10.86
N ARG A 79 2.13 -15.39 -10.98
CA ARG A 79 3.12 -15.48 -9.90
C ARG A 79 4.05 -14.27 -9.90
N ARG A 80 4.10 -13.55 -8.79
CA ARG A 80 4.95 -12.36 -8.61
C ARG A 80 6.24 -12.72 -7.90
N ILE A 81 7.38 -12.47 -8.56
CA ILE A 81 8.70 -12.84 -8.03
C ILE A 81 9.37 -11.60 -7.44
N GLY A 82 9.75 -11.67 -6.14
CA GLY A 82 10.48 -10.59 -5.46
C GLY A 82 9.66 -9.32 -5.20
N ARG A 83 8.33 -9.37 -5.40
CA ARG A 83 7.41 -8.25 -5.17
C ARG A 83 6.25 -8.70 -4.32
N ARG A 84 5.73 -7.80 -3.49
CA ARG A 84 4.55 -8.03 -2.64
C ARG A 84 3.71 -6.76 -2.55
N GLY A 85 2.43 -6.92 -2.29
CA GLY A 85 1.51 -5.82 -2.03
C GLY A 85 0.18 -5.99 -2.76
N LEU A 86 -0.91 -6.01 -2.01
CA LEU A 86 -2.25 -6.29 -2.51
C LEU A 86 -2.67 -5.31 -3.62
N SER A 87 -2.46 -4.01 -3.43
CA SER A 87 -2.85 -3.00 -4.44
C SER A 87 -2.15 -3.23 -5.78
N SER A 88 -0.84 -3.47 -5.77
CA SER A 88 -0.10 -3.76 -7.00
C SER A 88 -0.46 -5.12 -7.60
N ALA A 89 -0.85 -6.11 -6.78
CA ALA A 89 -1.33 -7.40 -7.27
C ALA A 89 -2.63 -7.23 -8.07
N VAL A 90 -3.58 -6.44 -7.56
CA VAL A 90 -4.83 -6.13 -8.26
C VAL A 90 -4.57 -5.45 -9.60
N VAL A 91 -3.67 -4.46 -9.63
CA VAL A 91 -3.33 -3.76 -10.88
C VAL A 91 -2.73 -4.72 -11.90
N GLU A 92 -1.79 -5.58 -11.50
CA GLU A 92 -1.16 -6.55 -12.40
C GLU A 92 -2.17 -7.59 -12.92
N GLY A 93 -3.08 -8.07 -12.06
CA GLY A 93 -4.17 -8.96 -12.46
C GLY A 93 -5.12 -8.30 -13.47
N ALA A 94 -5.48 -7.04 -13.24
CA ALA A 94 -6.34 -6.29 -14.15
C ALA A 94 -5.66 -5.99 -15.51
N LEU A 95 -4.35 -5.72 -15.51
CA LEU A 95 -3.58 -5.55 -16.75
C LEU A 95 -3.46 -6.85 -17.56
N ALA A 96 -3.44 -7.99 -16.88
CA ALA A 96 -3.41 -9.31 -17.52
C ALA A 96 -4.76 -9.75 -18.10
N SER A 97 -5.84 -9.01 -17.82
CA SER A 97 -7.19 -9.27 -18.29
C SER A 97 -7.53 -8.54 -19.59
N THR A 98 -8.45 -9.11 -20.38
CA THR A 98 -9.08 -8.46 -21.53
C THR A 98 -10.58 -8.17 -21.31
N ALA A 99 -11.16 -8.62 -20.18
CA ALA A 99 -12.55 -8.40 -19.87
C ALA A 99 -12.88 -6.90 -19.70
N PRO A 100 -14.07 -6.44 -20.09
CA PRO A 100 -14.51 -5.06 -19.91
C PRO A 100 -14.77 -4.71 -18.44
N VAL A 101 -15.06 -5.70 -17.59
CA VAL A 101 -15.31 -5.53 -16.16
C VAL A 101 -14.28 -6.32 -15.36
N ILE A 102 -13.71 -5.68 -14.37
CA ILE A 102 -12.78 -6.28 -13.39
C ILE A 102 -13.46 -6.30 -12.04
N ALA A 103 -13.65 -7.47 -11.45
CA ALA A 103 -14.01 -7.62 -10.04
C ALA A 103 -12.76 -7.94 -9.22
N VAL A 104 -12.73 -7.49 -7.99
CA VAL A 104 -11.69 -7.79 -7.00
C VAL A 104 -12.34 -8.41 -5.78
N ILE A 105 -11.78 -9.49 -5.28
CA ILE A 105 -12.21 -10.15 -4.05
C ILE A 105 -10.99 -10.72 -3.30
N ASP A 106 -10.98 -10.62 -1.97
CA ASP A 106 -9.95 -11.25 -1.15
C ASP A 106 -10.15 -12.77 -1.07
N ALA A 107 -9.06 -13.52 -0.97
CA ALA A 107 -9.10 -14.99 -0.97
C ALA A 107 -9.54 -15.63 0.36
N ASP A 108 -9.79 -14.85 1.42
CA ASP A 108 -9.96 -15.33 2.80
C ASP A 108 -11.39 -15.77 3.18
N LEU A 109 -12.29 -15.86 2.18
CA LEU A 109 -13.69 -16.26 2.33
C LEU A 109 -14.54 -15.37 3.27
N GLN A 110 -14.08 -14.13 3.54
CA GLN A 110 -14.82 -13.19 4.39
C GLN A 110 -15.86 -12.36 3.60
N HIS A 111 -15.70 -12.28 2.28
CA HIS A 111 -16.66 -11.63 1.39
C HIS A 111 -17.77 -12.59 0.96
N ASP A 112 -18.99 -12.08 0.78
CA ASP A 112 -20.11 -12.88 0.28
C ASP A 112 -20.13 -12.84 -1.25
N GLU A 113 -19.63 -13.90 -1.87
CA GLU A 113 -19.50 -14.04 -3.32
C GLU A 113 -20.86 -13.94 -4.06
N LYS A 114 -21.95 -14.15 -3.35
CA LYS A 114 -23.32 -14.08 -3.92
C LYS A 114 -23.68 -12.71 -4.47
N ILE A 115 -22.98 -11.63 -4.02
CA ILE A 115 -23.22 -10.29 -4.57
C ILE A 115 -22.39 -9.99 -5.83
N LEU A 116 -21.47 -10.88 -6.27
CA LEU A 116 -20.72 -10.70 -7.52
C LEU A 116 -21.62 -10.42 -8.73
N PRO A 117 -22.74 -11.14 -8.95
CA PRO A 117 -23.65 -10.83 -10.06
C PRO A 117 -24.25 -9.43 -9.98
N ASP A 118 -24.55 -8.93 -8.79
CA ASP A 118 -25.13 -7.61 -8.60
C ASP A 118 -24.07 -6.51 -8.84
N LEU A 119 -22.84 -6.71 -8.39
CA LEU A 119 -21.71 -5.82 -8.70
C LEU A 119 -21.46 -5.77 -10.21
N TYR A 120 -21.41 -6.93 -10.87
CA TYR A 120 -21.23 -7.03 -12.33
C TYR A 120 -22.38 -6.34 -13.08
N ARG A 121 -23.63 -6.61 -12.70
CA ARG A 121 -24.82 -6.01 -13.30
C ARG A 121 -24.80 -4.49 -13.19
N ALA A 122 -24.51 -3.95 -12.00
CA ALA A 122 -24.43 -2.51 -11.81
C ALA A 122 -23.43 -1.83 -12.75
N VAL A 123 -22.27 -2.48 -12.99
CA VAL A 123 -21.27 -1.96 -13.93
C VAL A 123 -21.75 -2.07 -15.38
N THR A 124 -22.35 -3.17 -15.77
CA THR A 124 -22.87 -3.38 -17.14
C THR A 124 -24.09 -2.49 -17.45
N GLU A 125 -24.85 -2.08 -16.43
CA GLU A 125 -25.97 -1.13 -16.53
C GLU A 125 -25.52 0.34 -16.52
N GLY A 126 -24.22 0.61 -16.54
CA GLY A 126 -23.67 1.95 -16.78
C GLY A 126 -23.00 2.60 -15.58
N LYS A 127 -22.86 1.92 -14.44
CA LYS A 127 -21.99 2.40 -13.36
C LYS A 127 -20.52 2.18 -13.73
N GLU A 128 -19.67 3.04 -13.23
CA GLU A 128 -18.22 2.94 -13.47
C GLU A 128 -17.54 2.07 -12.41
N LEU A 129 -18.14 2.04 -11.21
CA LEU A 129 -17.68 1.31 -10.04
C LEU A 129 -18.89 0.77 -9.28
N ALA A 130 -18.83 -0.48 -8.84
CA ALA A 130 -19.78 -1.08 -7.91
C ALA A 130 -19.02 -1.65 -6.73
N ILE A 131 -19.40 -1.33 -5.50
CA ILE A 131 -18.70 -1.76 -4.30
C ILE A 131 -19.58 -2.62 -3.41
N GLY A 132 -19.01 -3.70 -2.90
CA GLY A 132 -19.57 -4.44 -1.77
C GLY A 132 -19.28 -3.65 -0.49
N THR A 133 -20.35 -3.27 0.24
CA THR A 133 -20.21 -2.43 1.44
C THR A 133 -20.85 -3.10 2.65
N ARG A 134 -20.20 -2.96 3.79
CA ARG A 134 -20.67 -3.42 5.11
C ARG A 134 -21.64 -2.42 5.77
N TYR A 135 -21.78 -1.22 5.21
CA TYR A 135 -22.48 -0.09 5.81
C TYR A 135 -23.77 0.33 5.08
N ALA A 136 -24.13 -0.32 3.95
CA ALA A 136 -25.41 -0.09 3.31
C ALA A 136 -26.56 -0.72 4.11
N ALA A 137 -27.81 -0.42 3.73
CA ALA A 137 -29.02 -0.86 4.42
C ALA A 137 -29.11 -2.38 4.67
N ASN A 138 -28.57 -3.20 3.76
CA ASN A 138 -28.53 -4.67 3.88
C ASN A 138 -27.11 -5.19 4.19
N GLY A 139 -26.22 -4.31 4.65
CA GLY A 139 -24.84 -4.64 4.99
C GLY A 139 -24.66 -4.90 6.48
N SER A 140 -23.65 -5.69 6.82
CA SER A 140 -23.27 -5.95 8.21
C SER A 140 -21.75 -6.16 8.32
N THR A 141 -21.17 -5.66 9.42
CA THR A 141 -19.76 -5.93 9.77
C THR A 141 -19.57 -7.29 10.43
N GLY A 142 -20.63 -8.11 10.51
CA GLY A 142 -20.57 -9.40 11.19
C GLY A 142 -20.24 -9.25 12.68
N GLU A 143 -19.28 -10.05 13.14
CA GLU A 143 -18.87 -10.14 14.56
C GLU A 143 -17.84 -9.07 14.99
N TRP A 144 -17.76 -7.91 14.31
CA TRP A 144 -16.82 -6.88 14.72
C TRP A 144 -17.19 -6.27 16.08
N ASP A 145 -16.19 -6.11 16.94
CA ASP A 145 -16.35 -5.38 18.18
C ASP A 145 -16.49 -3.85 17.93
N ALA A 146 -17.02 -3.15 18.93
CA ALA A 146 -17.27 -1.70 18.84
C ALA A 146 -15.99 -0.87 18.65
N GLY A 147 -14.83 -1.37 19.11
CA GLY A 147 -13.52 -0.72 18.94
C GLY A 147 -13.08 -0.76 17.47
N ARG A 148 -13.15 -1.93 16.85
CA ARG A 148 -12.83 -2.13 15.43
C ARG A 148 -13.74 -1.28 14.53
N LEU A 149 -15.02 -1.20 14.86
CA LEU A 149 -15.97 -0.36 14.13
C LEU A 149 -15.63 1.14 14.23
N LYS A 150 -15.25 1.63 15.42
CA LYS A 150 -14.81 3.02 15.62
C LYS A 150 -13.56 3.35 14.84
N ILE A 151 -12.56 2.44 14.85
CA ILE A 151 -11.32 2.61 14.08
C ILE A 151 -11.62 2.66 12.58
N SER A 152 -12.48 1.78 12.07
CA SER A 152 -12.85 1.77 10.65
C SER A 152 -13.58 3.04 10.22
N ARG A 153 -14.53 3.54 11.03
CA ARG A 153 -15.23 4.81 10.78
C ARG A 153 -14.28 6.02 10.83
N PHE A 154 -13.36 6.03 11.79
CA PHE A 154 -12.33 7.06 11.88
C PHE A 154 -11.42 7.06 10.65
N ALA A 155 -10.97 5.89 10.20
CA ALA A 155 -10.20 5.76 8.98
C ALA A 155 -10.99 6.26 7.76
N THR A 156 -12.27 5.90 7.61
CA THR A 156 -13.13 6.41 6.54
C THR A 156 -13.24 7.94 6.58
N ALA A 157 -13.41 8.54 7.77
CA ALA A 157 -13.48 9.99 7.93
C ALA A 157 -12.16 10.69 7.54
N LEU A 158 -11.01 10.10 7.86
CA LEU A 158 -9.69 10.60 7.44
C LEU A 158 -9.49 10.54 5.92
N ALA A 159 -10.09 9.56 5.23
CA ALA A 159 -10.01 9.45 3.78
C ALA A 159 -10.94 10.41 3.03
N ALA A 160 -12.00 10.89 3.68
CA ALA A 160 -13.02 11.71 3.02
C ALA A 160 -12.47 12.90 2.20
N PRO A 161 -11.49 13.68 2.68
CA PRO A 161 -10.96 14.84 1.94
C PRO A 161 -10.23 14.49 0.64
N ILE A 162 -9.71 13.27 0.50
CA ILE A 162 -8.97 12.86 -0.70
C ILE A 162 -9.84 12.15 -1.74
N MET A 163 -11.06 11.74 -1.36
CA MET A 163 -11.99 11.06 -2.25
C MET A 163 -12.80 12.08 -3.05
N LYS A 164 -12.73 11.99 -4.39
CA LYS A 164 -13.61 12.77 -5.29
C LYS A 164 -15.03 12.21 -5.33
N THR A 165 -15.17 10.93 -4.99
CA THR A 165 -16.44 10.21 -4.92
C THR A 165 -16.63 9.71 -3.48
N PRO A 166 -17.64 10.16 -2.74
CA PRO A 166 -17.91 9.65 -1.40
C PRO A 166 -18.35 8.18 -1.48
N LEU A 167 -17.77 7.35 -0.62
CA LEU A 167 -18.10 5.93 -0.47
C LEU A 167 -18.43 5.65 1.00
N SER A 168 -19.40 4.76 1.23
CA SER A 168 -19.73 4.30 2.59
C SER A 168 -18.63 3.40 3.15
N ASP A 169 -17.94 2.62 2.31
CA ASP A 169 -16.88 1.68 2.68
C ASP A 169 -15.67 1.75 1.73
N PRO A 170 -14.87 2.81 1.80
CA PRO A 170 -13.69 2.95 0.93
C PRO A 170 -12.57 1.95 1.27
N MET A 171 -12.73 1.21 2.38
CA MET A 171 -11.78 0.19 2.84
C MET A 171 -12.12 -1.21 2.34
N SER A 172 -13.22 -1.38 1.58
CA SER A 172 -13.62 -2.67 1.05
C SER A 172 -12.58 -3.22 0.07
N GLY A 173 -12.26 -4.52 0.19
CA GLY A 173 -11.50 -5.30 -0.79
C GLY A 173 -12.40 -5.94 -1.86
N PHE A 174 -13.70 -5.65 -1.84
CA PHE A 174 -14.68 -6.29 -2.69
C PHE A 174 -15.44 -5.27 -3.55
N PHE A 175 -15.13 -5.23 -4.84
CA PHE A 175 -15.73 -4.29 -5.79
C PHE A 175 -15.61 -4.80 -7.23
N ALA A 176 -16.41 -4.22 -8.13
CA ALA A 176 -16.27 -4.37 -9.58
C ALA A 176 -16.13 -2.98 -10.21
N VAL A 177 -15.28 -2.87 -11.22
CA VAL A 177 -14.97 -1.61 -11.90
C VAL A 177 -14.86 -1.85 -13.40
N ARG A 178 -15.26 -0.87 -14.20
CA ARG A 178 -14.95 -0.87 -15.63
C ARG A 178 -13.44 -0.85 -15.84
N ARG A 179 -12.98 -1.73 -16.73
CA ARG A 179 -11.54 -1.88 -16.99
C ARG A 179 -10.87 -0.59 -17.46
N ASP A 180 -11.54 0.20 -18.31
CA ASP A 180 -11.02 1.49 -18.80
C ASP A 180 -10.79 2.50 -17.68
N ILE A 181 -11.70 2.57 -16.68
CA ILE A 181 -11.56 3.43 -15.50
C ILE A 181 -10.34 3.02 -14.64
N LEU A 182 -10.15 1.72 -14.45
CA LEU A 182 -8.98 1.24 -13.72
C LEU A 182 -7.68 1.53 -14.46
N LEU A 183 -7.66 1.37 -15.79
CA LEU A 183 -6.49 1.67 -16.61
C LEU A 183 -6.18 3.18 -16.65
N GLU A 184 -7.19 4.03 -16.66
CA GLU A 184 -7.03 5.50 -16.59
C GLU A 184 -6.43 5.92 -15.25
N ALA A 185 -6.84 5.28 -14.14
CA ALA A 185 -6.31 5.57 -12.82
C ALA A 185 -4.93 4.94 -12.56
N ALA A 186 -4.59 3.83 -13.22
CA ALA A 186 -3.39 3.02 -12.93
C ALA A 186 -2.07 3.80 -12.89
N PRO A 187 -1.77 4.78 -13.80
CA PRO A 187 -0.55 5.58 -13.71
C PRO A 187 -0.46 6.47 -12.47
N HIS A 188 -1.58 6.74 -11.81
CA HIS A 188 -1.71 7.64 -10.67
C HIS A 188 -1.90 6.91 -9.34
N LEU A 189 -1.98 5.57 -9.37
CA LEU A 189 -2.07 4.76 -8.17
C LEU A 189 -0.75 4.80 -7.41
N SER A 190 -0.84 4.93 -6.09
CA SER A 190 0.33 4.82 -5.22
C SER A 190 0.90 3.40 -5.23
N SER A 191 0.04 2.40 -5.52
CA SER A 191 0.35 0.96 -5.46
C SER A 191 0.94 0.52 -4.11
N VAL A 192 0.70 1.30 -3.06
CA VAL A 192 1.18 1.06 -1.69
C VAL A 192 0.02 0.55 -0.83
N GLY A 193 0.30 -0.47 -0.04
CA GLY A 193 -0.62 -0.99 0.97
C GLY A 193 -1.77 -1.85 0.45
N TYR A 194 -2.79 -2.00 1.31
CA TYR A 194 -3.91 -2.93 1.14
C TYR A 194 -5.24 -2.24 0.74
N LYS A 195 -5.23 -0.93 0.40
CA LYS A 195 -6.45 -0.14 0.19
C LYS A 195 -6.62 0.31 -1.25
N ILE A 196 -6.63 -0.68 -2.17
CA ILE A 196 -6.71 -0.43 -3.61
C ILE A 196 -7.97 0.35 -4.01
N LEU A 197 -9.13 0.10 -3.40
CA LEU A 197 -10.36 0.81 -3.70
C LEU A 197 -10.24 2.31 -3.36
N LEU A 198 -9.72 2.63 -2.17
CA LEU A 198 -9.48 4.02 -1.79
C LEU A 198 -8.46 4.68 -2.72
N ASP A 199 -7.36 3.98 -3.04
CA ASP A 199 -6.34 4.49 -3.96
C ASP A 199 -6.93 4.77 -5.35
N LEU A 200 -7.76 3.86 -5.88
CA LEU A 200 -8.46 4.01 -7.15
C LEU A 200 -9.35 5.28 -7.17
N VAL A 201 -10.21 5.43 -6.16
CA VAL A 201 -11.16 6.57 -6.10
C VAL A 201 -10.43 7.90 -5.87
N ALA A 202 -9.37 7.91 -5.08
CA ALA A 202 -8.54 9.11 -4.87
C ALA A 202 -7.72 9.48 -6.11
N SER A 203 -7.30 8.49 -6.92
CA SER A 203 -6.51 8.67 -8.15
C SER A 203 -7.36 8.99 -9.38
N ALA A 204 -8.63 8.65 -9.36
CA ALA A 204 -9.51 8.91 -10.50
C ALA A 204 -9.48 10.41 -10.88
N PRO A 205 -9.43 10.78 -12.18
CA PRO A 205 -9.33 12.17 -12.58
C PRO A 205 -10.59 12.98 -12.25
N ARG A 206 -11.72 12.30 -12.10
CA ARG A 206 -13.06 12.87 -11.81
C ARG A 206 -13.83 12.02 -10.81
N ALA A 207 -14.97 12.51 -10.36
CA ALA A 207 -15.92 11.71 -9.62
C ALA A 207 -16.47 10.57 -10.49
N LEU A 208 -16.58 9.38 -9.93
CA LEU A 208 -17.10 8.18 -10.59
C LEU A 208 -18.58 7.97 -10.26
N SER A 209 -19.34 7.39 -11.20
CA SER A 209 -20.69 6.91 -10.94
C SER A 209 -20.61 5.57 -10.20
N VAL A 210 -21.13 5.50 -8.97
CA VAL A 210 -20.96 4.34 -8.08
C VAL A 210 -22.31 3.70 -7.77
N ALA A 211 -22.31 2.37 -7.64
CA ALA A 211 -23.35 1.59 -6.96
C ALA A 211 -22.76 0.97 -5.69
N GLU A 212 -23.55 0.91 -4.62
CA GLU A 212 -23.18 0.27 -3.36
C GLU A 212 -24.12 -0.91 -3.10
N VAL A 213 -23.57 -2.09 -2.94
CA VAL A 213 -24.29 -3.35 -2.69
C VAL A 213 -23.94 -3.82 -1.28
N GLY A 214 -24.95 -3.89 -0.41
CA GLY A 214 -24.79 -4.35 0.96
C GLY A 214 -24.51 -5.85 1.04
N TYR A 215 -23.57 -6.26 1.90
CA TYR A 215 -23.33 -7.67 2.22
C TYR A 215 -22.91 -7.84 3.67
N THR A 216 -23.04 -9.07 4.20
CA THR A 216 -22.57 -9.40 5.54
C THR A 216 -21.13 -9.90 5.48
N PHE A 217 -20.22 -9.23 6.19
CA PHE A 217 -18.82 -9.63 6.29
C PHE A 217 -18.69 -10.89 7.16
N GLY A 218 -18.14 -11.96 6.57
CA GLY A 218 -18.01 -13.24 7.22
C GLY A 218 -16.83 -13.34 8.19
N THR A 219 -16.79 -14.45 8.93
CA THR A 219 -15.64 -14.85 9.74
C THR A 219 -14.63 -15.57 8.85
N ARG A 220 -13.33 -15.31 9.10
CA ARG A 220 -12.23 -15.98 8.39
C ARG A 220 -12.24 -17.47 8.74
N GLN A 221 -12.13 -18.33 7.72
CA GLN A 221 -12.13 -19.79 7.93
C GLN A 221 -10.72 -20.34 8.13
N HIS A 222 -9.72 -19.79 7.40
CA HIS A 222 -8.32 -20.19 7.49
C HIS A 222 -7.40 -18.97 7.47
N GLY A 223 -6.20 -19.08 8.07
CA GLY A 223 -5.18 -18.02 8.10
C GLY A 223 -5.30 -17.05 9.27
N GLU A 224 -4.28 -16.19 9.44
CA GLU A 224 -4.21 -15.17 10.50
C GLU A 224 -4.55 -13.78 9.97
N SER A 225 -5.10 -12.93 10.85
CA SER A 225 -5.36 -11.52 10.49
C SER A 225 -4.04 -10.76 10.32
N LYS A 226 -3.81 -10.21 9.14
CA LYS A 226 -2.63 -9.37 8.82
C LYS A 226 -2.84 -7.91 9.25
N LEU A 227 -3.86 -7.60 10.08
CA LEU A 227 -4.06 -6.27 10.68
C LEU A 227 -2.96 -6.03 11.72
N ASP A 228 -1.77 -5.68 11.24
CA ASP A 228 -0.61 -5.30 12.03
C ASP A 228 -0.43 -3.77 11.95
N GLN A 229 0.41 -3.23 12.83
CA GLN A 229 0.86 -1.82 12.83
C GLN A 229 1.31 -1.36 11.43
N THR A 230 1.78 -2.28 10.60
CA THR A 230 2.17 -2.06 9.21
C THR A 230 1.00 -1.54 8.35
N VAL A 231 -0.21 -2.07 8.53
CA VAL A 231 -1.41 -1.66 7.75
C VAL A 231 -1.82 -0.22 8.07
N ALA A 232 -1.71 0.18 9.35
CA ALA A 232 -2.00 1.55 9.76
C ALA A 232 -0.99 2.54 9.17
N LEU A 233 0.29 2.17 9.12
CA LEU A 233 1.34 2.98 8.51
C LEU A 233 1.16 3.09 6.99
N GLU A 234 0.84 2.00 6.31
CA GLU A 234 0.56 2.02 4.86
C GLU A 234 -0.65 2.86 4.52
N TYR A 235 -1.67 2.81 5.37
CA TYR A 235 -2.83 3.69 5.23
C TYR A 235 -2.44 5.17 5.38
N LEU A 236 -1.63 5.51 6.38
CA LEU A 236 -1.13 6.86 6.57
C LEU A 236 -0.24 7.30 5.40
N GLU A 237 0.62 6.43 4.89
CA GLU A 237 1.42 6.69 3.69
C GLU A 237 0.54 6.99 2.48
N LEU A 238 -0.52 6.21 2.26
CA LEU A 238 -1.48 6.47 1.18
C LEU A 238 -2.13 7.85 1.32
N LEU A 239 -2.59 8.21 2.52
CA LEU A 239 -3.17 9.53 2.77
C LEU A 239 -2.17 10.66 2.51
N LEU A 240 -0.94 10.52 2.98
CA LEU A 240 0.13 11.49 2.74
C LEU A 240 0.48 11.59 1.26
N ASP A 241 0.51 10.46 0.53
CA ASP A 241 0.77 10.44 -0.90
C ASP A 241 -0.30 11.22 -1.67
N LYS A 242 -1.57 10.99 -1.37
CA LYS A 242 -2.69 11.67 -2.04
C LYS A 242 -2.85 13.15 -1.66
N THR A 243 -2.35 13.57 -0.49
CA THR A 243 -2.44 14.97 -0.04
C THR A 243 -1.19 15.78 -0.38
N LEU A 244 -0.03 15.28 0.01
CA LEU A 244 1.25 15.98 -0.07
C LEU A 244 2.22 15.38 -1.09
N GLY A 245 2.02 14.12 -1.50
CA GLY A 245 2.95 13.37 -2.36
C GLY A 245 3.20 14.04 -3.72
N ARG A 246 2.24 14.87 -4.19
CA ARG A 246 2.39 15.71 -5.37
C ARG A 246 3.53 16.73 -5.26
N PHE A 247 3.81 17.21 -4.04
CA PHE A 247 4.79 18.28 -3.77
C PHE A 247 6.05 17.75 -3.11
N ILE A 248 5.90 16.77 -2.21
CA ILE A 248 6.99 16.28 -1.37
C ILE A 248 6.92 14.74 -1.32
N PRO A 249 8.02 14.01 -1.62
CA PRO A 249 8.03 12.55 -1.48
C PRO A 249 7.63 12.10 -0.07
N VAL A 250 6.68 11.18 0.05
CA VAL A 250 6.20 10.69 1.36
C VAL A 250 7.33 10.17 2.24
N LYS A 251 8.33 9.49 1.65
CA LYS A 251 9.51 9.04 2.39
C LYS A 251 10.31 10.19 3.00
N LEU A 252 10.33 11.38 2.38
CA LEU A 252 10.97 12.56 2.96
C LEU A 252 10.17 13.10 4.15
N ILE A 253 8.83 13.08 4.07
CA ILE A 253 7.96 13.48 5.19
C ILE A 253 8.18 12.54 6.38
N LEU A 254 8.18 11.23 6.16
CA LEU A 254 8.43 10.23 7.21
C LEU A 254 9.83 10.36 7.80
N PHE A 255 10.84 10.57 6.95
CA PHE A 255 12.21 10.80 7.39
C PHE A 255 12.33 12.05 8.29
N GLY A 256 11.68 13.14 7.89
CA GLY A 256 11.60 14.37 8.68
C GLY A 256 10.87 14.18 10.02
N ALA A 257 9.75 13.43 10.02
CA ALA A 257 9.01 13.12 11.25
C ALA A 257 9.87 12.31 12.24
N VAL A 258 10.60 11.30 11.75
CA VAL A 258 11.57 10.55 12.56
C VAL A 258 12.65 11.49 13.10
N GLY A 259 13.16 12.41 12.27
CA GLY A 259 14.14 13.42 12.69
C GLY A 259 13.64 14.32 13.83
N MET A 260 12.38 14.77 13.77
CA MET A 260 11.77 15.57 14.85
C MET A 260 11.67 14.79 16.17
N ILE A 261 11.26 13.52 16.11
CA ILE A 261 11.24 12.64 17.29
C ILE A 261 12.68 12.45 17.82
N GLY A 262 13.65 12.33 16.92
CA GLY A 262 15.07 12.23 17.26
C GLY A 262 15.61 13.42 18.04
N VAL A 263 15.09 14.62 17.81
CA VAL A 263 15.43 15.81 18.63
C VAL A 263 14.94 15.63 20.07
N ALA A 264 13.73 15.14 20.27
CA ALA A 264 13.19 14.86 21.60
C ALA A 264 14.03 13.78 22.32
N VAL A 265 14.41 12.71 21.59
CA VAL A 265 15.30 11.66 22.10
C VAL A 265 16.68 12.23 22.49
N HIS A 266 17.26 13.08 21.63
CA HIS A 266 18.53 13.74 21.91
C HIS A 266 18.49 14.55 23.23
N LEU A 267 17.48 15.41 23.37
CA LEU A 267 17.34 16.25 24.58
C LEU A 267 17.09 15.41 25.84
N SER A 268 16.32 14.33 25.72
CA SER A 268 16.08 13.41 26.84
C SER A 268 17.36 12.69 27.27
N LEU A 269 18.14 12.18 26.32
CA LEU A 269 19.43 11.54 26.58
C LEU A 269 20.43 12.51 27.16
N LEU A 270 20.53 13.71 26.61
CA LEU A 270 21.42 14.76 27.14
C LEU A 270 21.11 15.07 28.61
N LYS A 271 19.85 15.32 28.92
CA LYS A 271 19.38 15.55 30.29
C LYS A 271 19.73 14.38 31.21
N LEU A 272 19.49 13.14 30.75
CA LEU A 272 19.78 11.92 31.54
C LEU A 272 21.29 11.82 31.83
N LEU A 273 22.13 11.99 30.83
CA LEU A 273 23.60 11.87 30.97
C LEU A 273 24.17 12.95 31.89
N LEU A 274 23.67 14.18 31.82
CA LEU A 274 24.08 15.25 32.72
C LEU A 274 23.60 15.03 34.16
N SER A 275 22.37 14.59 34.37
CA SER A 275 21.76 14.51 35.70
C SER A 275 22.05 13.21 36.44
N ALA A 276 21.99 12.05 35.75
CA ALA A 276 22.08 10.73 36.38
C ALA A 276 23.50 10.13 36.34
N ALA A 277 24.27 10.43 35.28
CA ALA A 277 25.61 9.86 35.09
C ALA A 277 26.77 10.83 35.41
N SER A 278 26.44 12.08 35.77
CA SER A 278 27.44 13.11 36.13
C SER A 278 28.52 13.32 35.08
N PHE A 279 28.21 13.10 33.80
CA PHE A 279 29.14 13.40 32.71
C PHE A 279 29.34 14.93 32.57
N ASP A 280 30.50 15.34 32.11
CA ASP A 280 30.71 16.70 31.62
C ASP A 280 29.84 16.95 30.37
N PHE A 281 29.57 18.23 30.08
CA PHE A 281 28.66 18.59 28.96
C PHE A 281 29.11 18.03 27.61
N ALA A 282 30.40 18.04 27.30
CA ALA A 282 30.92 17.58 26.02
C ALA A 282 30.71 16.08 25.84
N SER A 283 30.98 15.27 26.87
CA SER A 283 30.78 13.82 26.86
C SER A 283 29.27 13.45 26.82
N ALA A 284 28.46 14.17 27.61
CA ALA A 284 26.99 14.01 27.59
C ALA A 284 26.40 14.35 26.21
N GLN A 285 26.84 15.45 25.60
CA GLN A 285 26.41 15.85 24.26
C GLN A 285 26.80 14.84 23.20
N ALA A 286 28.04 14.34 23.22
CA ALA A 286 28.49 13.30 22.27
C ALA A 286 27.65 12.02 22.39
N GLY A 287 27.44 11.57 23.63
CA GLY A 287 26.57 10.38 23.89
C GLY A 287 25.13 10.58 23.41
N ALA A 288 24.56 11.76 23.68
CA ALA A 288 23.19 12.08 23.23
C ALA A 288 23.08 12.13 21.70
N VAL A 289 24.05 12.69 20.99
CA VAL A 289 24.10 12.71 19.52
C VAL A 289 24.17 11.30 18.95
N ILE A 290 25.07 10.45 19.45
CA ILE A 290 25.22 9.06 19.00
C ILE A 290 23.92 8.28 19.26
N GLY A 291 23.32 8.45 20.43
CA GLY A 291 22.05 7.80 20.79
C GLY A 291 20.90 8.25 19.88
N ALA A 292 20.76 9.55 19.61
CA ALA A 292 19.72 10.07 18.72
C ALA A 292 19.94 9.63 17.26
N MET A 293 21.19 9.60 16.76
CA MET A 293 21.50 9.10 15.43
C MET A 293 21.16 7.60 15.31
N THR A 294 21.47 6.80 16.34
CA THR A 294 21.15 5.38 16.39
C THR A 294 19.63 5.15 16.39
N PHE A 295 18.88 5.92 17.18
CA PHE A 295 17.43 5.92 17.19
C PHE A 295 16.85 6.28 15.81
N ASN A 296 17.31 7.38 15.21
CA ASN A 296 16.86 7.83 13.90
C ASN A 296 17.13 6.78 12.81
N PHE A 297 18.31 6.15 12.83
CA PHE A 297 18.63 5.07 11.91
C PHE A 297 17.68 3.87 12.11
N ALA A 298 17.48 3.43 13.36
CA ALA A 298 16.60 2.31 13.65
C ALA A 298 15.15 2.56 13.21
N MET A 299 14.62 3.75 13.49
CA MET A 299 13.27 4.15 13.08
C MET A 299 13.14 4.28 11.56
N ASN A 300 14.10 4.95 10.89
CA ASN A 300 14.08 5.03 9.44
C ASN A 300 14.23 3.68 8.76
N ASN A 301 15.07 2.79 9.29
CA ASN A 301 15.22 1.41 8.81
C ASN A 301 13.92 0.59 8.94
N ARG A 302 13.15 0.83 10.01
CA ARG A 302 11.90 0.11 10.28
C ARG A 302 10.70 0.69 9.53
N PHE A 303 10.60 2.03 9.39
CA PHE A 303 9.43 2.73 8.87
C PHE A 303 9.67 3.34 7.49
N THR A 304 10.63 4.23 7.32
CA THR A 304 10.85 4.97 6.06
C THR A 304 11.40 4.07 4.95
N TYR A 305 12.32 3.17 5.29
CA TYR A 305 13.00 2.27 4.35
C TYR A 305 12.64 0.80 4.61
N ARG A 306 11.40 0.50 5.02
CA ARG A 306 10.93 -0.86 5.29
C ARG A 306 11.02 -1.79 4.07
N ASP A 307 10.87 -1.23 2.86
CA ASP A 307 11.06 -1.91 1.57
C ASP A 307 12.53 -2.37 1.32
N ARG A 308 13.47 -1.82 2.08
CA ARG A 308 14.92 -2.09 1.99
C ARG A 308 15.54 -2.29 3.36
N GLN A 309 14.78 -2.85 4.28
CA GLN A 309 15.18 -3.01 5.68
C GLN A 309 16.49 -3.78 5.81
N LEU A 310 17.48 -3.17 6.46
CA LEU A 310 18.76 -3.81 6.78
C LEU A 310 18.63 -4.69 8.02
N LYS A 311 19.22 -5.88 8.00
CA LYS A 311 19.21 -6.88 9.09
C LYS A 311 20.62 -7.46 9.32
N GLY A 312 20.86 -8.01 10.52
CA GLY A 312 22.14 -8.65 10.86
C GLY A 312 23.36 -7.73 10.66
N ALA A 313 24.41 -8.22 10.06
CA ALA A 313 25.66 -7.45 9.82
C ALA A 313 25.44 -6.23 8.93
N ALA A 314 24.46 -6.27 8.00
CA ALA A 314 24.13 -5.13 7.16
C ALA A 314 23.54 -3.96 7.98
N TRP A 315 22.86 -4.23 9.10
CA TRP A 315 22.36 -3.20 10.00
C TRP A 315 23.49 -2.38 10.61
N ILE A 316 24.56 -3.04 11.08
CA ILE A 316 25.72 -2.35 11.68
C ILE A 316 26.46 -1.49 10.65
N LYS A 317 26.69 -2.04 9.45
CA LYS A 317 27.32 -1.30 8.34
C LYS A 317 26.45 -0.11 7.91
N GLY A 318 25.14 -0.30 7.87
CA GLY A 318 24.18 0.76 7.57
C GLY A 318 24.19 1.87 8.63
N LEU A 319 24.24 1.52 9.91
CA LEU A 319 24.35 2.51 11.00
C LEU A 319 25.61 3.36 10.85
N ALA A 320 26.77 2.75 10.60
CA ALA A 320 28.02 3.48 10.40
C ALA A 320 27.94 4.42 9.17
N SER A 321 27.39 3.94 8.05
CA SER A 321 27.14 4.75 6.85
C SER A 321 26.20 5.91 7.14
N PHE A 322 25.11 5.66 7.85
CA PHE A 322 24.13 6.68 8.22
C PHE A 322 24.74 7.76 9.13
N MET A 323 25.53 7.37 10.12
CA MET A 323 26.24 8.33 10.98
C MET A 323 27.18 9.23 10.19
N LEU A 324 27.92 8.66 9.22
CA LEU A 324 28.80 9.45 8.35
C LEU A 324 28.01 10.44 7.50
N VAL A 325 26.91 10.00 6.87
CA VAL A 325 26.02 10.88 6.09
C VAL A 325 25.46 12.01 6.94
N CYS A 326 24.99 11.72 8.16
CA CYS A 326 24.45 12.73 9.07
C CYS A 326 25.51 13.73 9.54
N SER A 327 26.76 13.31 9.70
CA SER A 327 27.87 14.22 10.04
C SER A 327 28.12 15.24 8.92
N VAL A 328 28.10 14.81 7.65
CA VAL A 328 28.19 15.71 6.51
C VAL A 328 26.96 16.64 6.43
N GLY A 329 25.77 16.13 6.68
CA GLY A 329 24.54 16.93 6.75
C GLY A 329 24.58 18.00 7.85
N ALA A 330 25.20 17.71 8.98
CA ALA A 330 25.41 18.69 10.05
C ALA A 330 26.34 19.85 9.62
N ILE A 331 27.40 19.54 8.89
CA ILE A 331 28.29 20.57 8.31
C ILE A 331 27.53 21.44 7.30
N ALA A 332 26.75 20.83 6.42
CA ALA A 332 25.93 21.56 5.45
C ALA A 332 24.89 22.47 6.13
N ASN A 333 24.24 21.99 7.20
CA ASN A 333 23.30 22.76 8.01
C ASN A 333 23.97 24.02 8.59
N VAL A 334 25.11 23.88 9.24
CA VAL A 334 25.85 25.02 9.83
C VAL A 334 26.29 25.97 8.74
N GLY A 335 26.85 25.47 7.62
CA GLY A 335 27.34 26.31 6.53
C GLY A 335 26.22 27.15 5.90
N ILE A 336 25.08 26.54 5.54
CA ILE A 336 23.94 27.25 4.95
C ILE A 336 23.29 28.19 5.96
N GLY A 337 23.10 27.75 7.21
CA GLY A 337 22.59 28.62 8.28
C GLY A 337 23.44 29.89 8.46
N SER A 338 24.77 29.76 8.51
CA SER A 338 25.70 30.89 8.63
C SER A 338 25.62 31.82 7.41
N LEU A 339 25.53 31.28 6.19
CA LEU A 339 25.41 32.11 4.97
C LEU A 339 24.11 32.91 4.95
N VAL A 340 22.99 32.30 5.36
CA VAL A 340 21.67 32.97 5.41
C VAL A 340 21.69 34.03 6.49
N TYR A 341 22.21 33.70 7.67
CA TYR A 341 22.31 34.67 8.77
C TYR A 341 23.16 35.92 8.44
N ALA A 342 24.25 35.71 7.71
CA ALA A 342 25.11 36.83 7.26
C ALA A 342 24.42 37.79 6.28
N ARG A 343 23.37 37.32 5.58
CA ARG A 343 22.62 38.13 4.57
C ARG A 343 21.35 38.76 5.12
N VAL A 344 20.62 38.03 5.96
CA VAL A 344 19.25 38.39 6.38
C VAL A 344 19.21 38.79 7.86
N ALA A 345 20.23 38.42 8.64
CA ALA A 345 20.35 38.67 10.09
C ALA A 345 19.21 38.13 10.96
N GLU A 346 18.32 37.29 10.40
CA GLU A 346 17.22 36.65 11.09
C GLU A 346 17.61 35.24 11.49
N TRP A 347 17.83 34.98 12.76
CA TRP A 347 18.37 33.73 13.29
C TRP A 347 17.46 32.52 13.02
N TRP A 348 16.13 32.73 13.07
CA TRP A 348 15.16 31.65 12.85
C TRP A 348 15.09 31.23 11.38
N LEU A 349 15.19 32.18 10.42
CA LEU A 349 15.26 31.87 8.98
C LEU A 349 16.56 31.11 8.66
N ALA A 350 17.67 31.52 9.24
CA ALA A 350 18.95 30.84 9.10
C ALA A 350 18.88 29.40 9.63
N GLY A 351 18.30 29.23 10.81
CA GLY A 351 18.09 27.91 11.41
C GLY A 351 17.23 26.98 10.56
N ILE A 352 16.08 27.47 10.04
CA ILE A 352 15.20 26.70 9.17
C ILE A 352 15.93 26.34 7.87
N ALA A 353 16.60 27.28 7.20
CA ALA A 353 17.33 27.04 5.96
C ALA A 353 18.40 25.95 6.12
N GLY A 354 19.21 26.05 7.17
CA GLY A 354 20.21 25.03 7.50
C GLY A 354 19.60 23.66 7.78
N ALA A 355 18.52 23.62 8.59
CA ALA A 355 17.81 22.36 8.93
C ALA A 355 17.19 21.70 7.70
N VAL A 356 16.58 22.46 6.80
CA VAL A 356 15.99 21.93 5.55
C VAL A 356 17.07 21.34 4.67
N VAL A 357 18.17 22.06 4.41
CA VAL A 357 19.28 21.57 3.57
C VAL A 357 19.93 20.33 4.20
N GLY A 358 20.20 20.35 5.50
CA GLY A 358 20.75 19.18 6.20
C GLY A 358 19.83 17.97 6.16
N SER A 359 18.52 18.17 6.33
CA SER A 359 17.52 17.09 6.27
C SER A 359 17.38 16.50 4.86
N VAL A 360 17.33 17.35 3.84
CA VAL A 360 17.28 16.89 2.43
C VAL A 360 18.54 16.13 2.07
N TRP A 361 19.72 16.63 2.46
CA TRP A 361 20.98 15.92 2.28
C TRP A 361 20.94 14.53 2.95
N ASN A 362 20.57 14.48 4.23
CA ASN A 362 20.53 13.25 4.99
C ASN A 362 19.56 12.24 4.34
N TYR A 363 18.39 12.68 3.87
CA TYR A 363 17.43 11.84 3.19
C TYR A 363 17.98 11.28 1.86
N VAL A 364 18.49 12.15 0.99
CA VAL A 364 18.97 11.74 -0.34
C VAL A 364 20.22 10.87 -0.22
N ALA A 365 21.22 11.31 0.53
CA ALA A 365 22.47 10.58 0.67
C ALA A 365 22.30 9.24 1.42
N SER A 366 21.44 9.19 2.45
CA SER A 366 21.13 7.94 3.14
C SER A 366 20.40 6.96 2.22
N GLY A 367 19.45 7.43 1.40
CA GLY A 367 18.74 6.60 0.44
C GLY A 367 19.66 5.92 -0.58
N TRP A 368 20.75 6.59 -0.95
CA TRP A 368 21.72 6.11 -1.94
C TRP A 368 22.86 5.30 -1.32
N LEU A 369 23.38 5.71 -0.16
CA LEU A 369 24.58 5.13 0.44
C LEU A 369 24.27 4.10 1.52
N THR A 370 23.19 4.29 2.28
CA THR A 370 22.85 3.42 3.41
C THR A 370 21.80 2.36 2.98
N TRP A 371 20.74 2.76 2.28
CA TRP A 371 19.65 1.88 1.83
C TRP A 371 19.67 1.69 0.30
N THR A 372 20.79 1.21 -0.24
CA THR A 372 20.91 0.89 -1.69
C THR A 372 19.96 -0.23 -2.11
N ARG A 373 19.39 -0.12 -3.33
CA ARG A 373 18.78 -1.29 -3.99
C ARG A 373 19.89 -2.27 -4.37
N LYS A 374 19.81 -3.50 -3.88
CA LYS A 374 20.58 -4.61 -4.45
C LYS A 374 19.89 -5.10 -5.70
#